data_3085f24f64083073a76bfea60189c95c
#
_entry.id   3085f24f64083073a76bfea60189c95c
#
_cell.length_a   1.000
_cell.length_b   1.000
_cell.length_c   1.000
_cell.angle_alpha   90.00
_cell.angle_beta   90.00
_cell.angle_gamma   90.00
#
_symmetry.space_group_name_H-M   'P 1'
#
loop_
_entity.id
_entity.type
_entity.pdbx_description
1 polymer ?
#
loop_
_entity_poly.entity_id
_entity_poly.type
_entity_poly.pdbx_seq_one_letter_code
_entity_poly.pdbx_strand_id
1 'polypeptide(L)'
;MSDRTAIIGDVYSAFATGNAERLSTLLGDTDWVEAGGMPYGGRYRGFGEIAANVFGPINTDVQGFNAAPDEIIPAGDDRVLACGTYRGSGAGGEVAAPFAHLWTVRDGRITNFVQYTDTHLFRQALGQ
;
A
#
# COMPACT_ATOMS: atom_id res chain seq x y z
N MET A 1 13.48 -4.57 -17.67
CA MET A 1 12.18 -4.49 -18.33
C MET A 1 11.18 -3.76 -17.47
N SER A 2 10.33 -3.04 -18.12
CA SER A 2 9.34 -2.22 -17.43
C SER A 2 8.10 -2.98 -17.00
N ASP A 3 7.97 -4.27 -17.35
CA ASP A 3 6.74 -5.02 -17.10
C ASP A 3 6.37 -5.04 -15.62
N ARG A 4 7.33 -5.29 -14.74
CA ARG A 4 7.03 -5.33 -13.31
C ARG A 4 6.72 -3.93 -12.75
N THR A 5 7.37 -2.89 -13.24
CA THR A 5 7.04 -1.53 -12.81
C THR A 5 5.66 -1.13 -13.34
N ALA A 6 5.30 -1.55 -14.54
CA ALA A 6 3.97 -1.30 -15.10
C ALA A 6 2.88 -2.01 -14.29
N ILE A 7 3.13 -3.26 -13.88
CA ILE A 7 2.20 -4.03 -13.04
C ILE A 7 1.96 -3.28 -11.71
N ILE A 8 3.02 -2.81 -11.08
CA ILE A 8 2.90 -2.07 -9.82
C ILE A 8 2.20 -0.72 -10.05
N GLY A 9 2.49 -0.05 -11.16
CA GLY A 9 1.75 1.16 -11.54
C GLY A 9 0.25 0.93 -11.64
N ASP A 10 -0.16 -0.23 -12.15
CA ASP A 10 -1.58 -0.62 -12.23
C ASP A 10 -2.22 -0.72 -10.85
N VAL A 11 -1.47 -1.20 -9.85
CA VAL A 11 -1.98 -1.29 -8.47
C VAL A 11 -2.35 0.10 -7.96
N TYR A 12 -1.44 1.06 -8.11
CA TYR A 12 -1.68 2.41 -7.63
C TYR A 12 -2.79 3.12 -8.41
N SER A 13 -2.90 2.84 -9.70
CA SER A 13 -4.02 3.35 -10.50
C SER A 13 -5.36 2.78 -10.02
N ALA A 14 -5.38 1.50 -9.68
CA ALA A 14 -6.58 0.85 -9.16
C ALA A 14 -6.96 1.42 -7.77
N PHE A 15 -5.98 1.72 -6.92
CA PHE A 15 -6.23 2.42 -5.67
C PHE A 15 -6.85 3.80 -5.92
N ALA A 16 -6.25 4.57 -6.80
CA ALA A 16 -6.69 5.94 -7.06
C ALA A 16 -8.12 6.01 -7.60
N THR A 17 -8.54 4.99 -8.35
CA THR A 17 -9.88 4.94 -8.94
C THR A 17 -10.88 4.11 -8.13
N GLY A 18 -10.44 3.52 -7.02
CA GLY A 18 -11.30 2.66 -6.20
C GLY A 18 -11.73 1.38 -6.91
N ASN A 19 -10.90 0.85 -7.79
CA ASN A 19 -11.22 -0.33 -8.60
C ASN A 19 -10.93 -1.61 -7.82
N ALA A 20 -11.88 -2.03 -7.00
CA ALA A 20 -11.73 -3.21 -6.14
C ALA A 20 -11.58 -4.50 -6.95
N GLU A 21 -12.25 -4.61 -8.08
CA GLU A 21 -12.15 -5.79 -8.94
C GLU A 21 -10.74 -5.95 -9.47
N ARG A 22 -10.13 -4.87 -9.95
CA ARG A 22 -8.77 -4.90 -10.45
C ARG A 22 -7.78 -5.23 -9.33
N LEU A 23 -7.97 -4.63 -8.14
CA LEU A 23 -7.14 -4.93 -6.98
C LEU A 23 -7.23 -6.40 -6.57
N SER A 24 -8.43 -6.98 -6.62
CA SER A 24 -8.61 -8.38 -6.27
C SER A 24 -7.86 -9.30 -7.23
N THR A 25 -7.78 -8.93 -8.50
CA THR A 25 -7.01 -9.68 -9.50
C THR A 25 -5.51 -9.54 -9.25
N LEU A 26 -5.04 -8.30 -9.04
CA LEU A 26 -3.61 -8.03 -8.88
C LEU A 26 -3.05 -8.57 -7.57
N LEU A 27 -3.83 -8.55 -6.50
CA LEU A 27 -3.37 -8.91 -5.14
C LEU A 27 -3.94 -10.25 -4.66
N GLY A 28 -4.41 -11.09 -5.59
CA GLY A 28 -5.12 -12.32 -5.24
C GLY A 28 -4.34 -13.29 -4.37
N ASP A 29 -3.03 -13.39 -4.57
CA ASP A 29 -2.16 -14.31 -3.83
C ASP A 29 -0.99 -13.60 -3.14
N THR A 30 -1.07 -12.30 -2.97
CA THR A 30 0.03 -11.52 -2.42
C THR A 30 0.16 -11.72 -0.92
N ASP A 31 1.38 -12.00 -0.46
CA ASP A 31 1.75 -11.92 0.94
C ASP A 31 2.02 -10.46 1.28
N TRP A 32 1.28 -9.92 2.24
CA TRP A 32 1.26 -8.51 2.58
C TRP A 32 1.73 -8.29 4.00
N VAL A 33 2.77 -7.46 4.17
CA VAL A 33 3.26 -7.08 5.49
C VAL A 33 2.99 -5.60 5.70
N GLU A 34 2.08 -5.31 6.62
CA GLU A 34 1.77 -3.95 7.03
C GLU A 34 2.57 -3.63 8.29
N ALA A 35 3.13 -2.42 8.37
CA ALA A 35 4.03 -2.02 9.45
C ALA A 35 3.37 -2.16 10.83
N GLY A 36 4.07 -2.77 11.76
CA GLY A 36 3.54 -3.14 13.07
C GLY A 36 3.32 -2.01 14.06
N GLY A 37 3.76 -0.79 13.73
CA GLY A 37 3.58 0.36 14.61
C GLY A 37 2.22 1.05 14.49
N MET A 38 1.28 0.48 13.76
CA MET A 38 -0.03 1.06 13.47
C MET A 38 -1.13 0.05 13.75
N PRO A 39 -2.40 0.50 13.89
CA PRO A 39 -3.52 -0.40 14.13
C PRO A 39 -3.71 -1.47 13.05
N TYR A 40 -3.24 -1.21 11.84
CA TYR A 40 -3.40 -2.10 10.69
C TYR A 40 -2.27 -3.12 10.56
N GLY A 41 -1.28 -3.05 11.43
CA GLY A 41 -0.06 -3.85 11.35
C GLY A 41 -0.33 -5.34 11.38
N GLY A 42 0.48 -6.10 10.64
CA GLY A 42 0.39 -7.55 10.61
C GLY A 42 0.73 -8.14 9.26
N ARG A 43 0.51 -9.43 9.16
CA ARG A 43 0.70 -10.18 7.92
C ARG A 43 -0.64 -10.68 7.43
N TYR A 44 -0.88 -10.45 6.13
CA TYR A 44 -2.13 -10.83 5.49
C TYR A 44 -1.83 -11.52 4.17
N ARG A 45 -2.75 -12.37 3.72
CA ARG A 45 -2.58 -13.04 2.44
C ARG A 45 -3.81 -12.92 1.59
N GLY A 46 -3.61 -12.40 0.38
CA GLY A 46 -4.66 -12.25 -0.62
C GLY A 46 -5.55 -11.05 -0.38
N PHE A 47 -6.25 -10.65 -1.44
CA PHE A 47 -7.00 -9.40 -1.42
C PHE A 47 -8.08 -9.35 -0.33
N GLY A 48 -8.76 -10.47 -0.07
CA GLY A 48 -9.82 -10.49 0.94
C GLY A 48 -9.33 -10.08 2.33
N GLU A 49 -8.21 -10.66 2.77
CA GLU A 49 -7.63 -10.31 4.06
C GLU A 49 -7.08 -8.89 4.07
N ILE A 50 -6.41 -8.51 2.99
CA ILE A 50 -5.83 -7.16 2.87
C ILE A 50 -6.93 -6.10 2.91
N ALA A 51 -8.00 -6.31 2.17
CA ALA A 51 -9.12 -5.36 2.14
C ALA A 51 -9.80 -5.26 3.51
N ALA A 52 -10.02 -6.38 4.18
CA ALA A 52 -10.73 -6.40 5.46
C ALA A 52 -9.90 -5.79 6.61
N ASN A 53 -8.58 -5.95 6.58
CA ASN A 53 -7.72 -5.57 7.69
C ASN A 53 -6.90 -4.31 7.45
N VAL A 54 -6.74 -3.89 6.22
CA VAL A 54 -5.90 -2.75 5.84
C VAL A 54 -6.72 -1.70 5.11
N PHE A 55 -7.18 -1.97 3.90
CA PHE A 55 -7.81 -0.95 3.06
C PHE A 55 -9.12 -0.42 3.64
N GLY A 56 -9.98 -1.32 4.09
CA GLY A 56 -11.26 -0.92 4.68
C GLY A 56 -11.08 -0.06 5.93
N PRO A 57 -10.31 -0.53 6.93
CA PRO A 57 -10.06 0.26 8.14
C PRO A 57 -9.40 1.62 7.86
N ILE A 58 -8.39 1.67 6.99
CA ILE A 58 -7.74 2.95 6.66
C ILE A 58 -8.73 3.92 6.04
N ASN A 59 -9.53 3.44 5.08
CA ASN A 59 -10.51 4.31 4.41
C ASN A 59 -11.60 4.78 5.36
N THR A 60 -11.89 4.03 6.42
CA THR A 60 -12.81 4.47 7.47
C THR A 60 -12.18 5.53 8.37
N ASP A 61 -10.91 5.34 8.73
CA ASP A 61 -10.22 6.21 9.71
C ASP A 61 -9.64 7.47 9.10
N VAL A 62 -9.36 7.48 7.80
CA VAL A 62 -8.71 8.60 7.11
C VAL A 62 -9.55 9.02 5.91
N GLN A 63 -10.05 10.24 5.96
CA GLN A 63 -10.81 10.80 4.83
C GLN A 63 -9.86 11.22 3.72
N GLY A 64 -10.22 10.87 2.48
CA GLY A 64 -9.41 11.22 1.34
C GLY A 64 -8.03 10.56 1.34
N PHE A 65 -7.93 9.37 1.91
CA PHE A 65 -6.65 8.66 1.98
C PHE A 65 -6.05 8.50 0.59
N ASN A 66 -4.78 8.88 0.46
CA ASN A 66 -4.05 8.84 -0.80
C ASN A 66 -2.68 8.23 -0.58
N ALA A 67 -2.34 7.25 -1.41
CA ALA A 67 -1.05 6.55 -1.38
C ALA A 67 -0.36 6.61 -2.76
N ALA A 68 -0.49 7.73 -3.47
CA ALA A 68 0.13 7.88 -4.78
C ALA A 68 1.64 8.01 -4.64
N PRO A 69 2.43 7.14 -5.28
CA PRO A 69 3.89 7.24 -5.20
C PRO A 69 4.40 8.38 -6.08
N ASP A 70 5.51 8.99 -5.63
CA ASP A 70 6.24 9.98 -6.43
C ASP A 70 7.20 9.30 -7.39
N GLU A 71 7.68 8.11 -7.04
CA GLU A 71 8.57 7.32 -7.90
C GLU A 71 8.29 5.83 -7.74
N ILE A 72 8.43 5.13 -8.86
CA ILE A 72 8.35 3.68 -8.94
C ILE A 72 9.60 3.22 -9.67
N ILE A 73 10.49 2.51 -8.99
CA ILE A 73 11.79 2.13 -9.54
C ILE A 73 12.02 0.62 -9.41
N PRO A 74 12.66 0.01 -10.43
CA PRO A 74 13.04 -1.39 -10.30
C PRO A 74 14.16 -1.56 -9.27
N ALA A 75 14.08 -2.64 -8.48
CA ALA A 75 15.04 -2.93 -7.44
C ALA A 75 15.49 -4.40 -7.60
N GLY A 76 16.57 -4.61 -8.32
CA GLY A 76 17.03 -5.95 -8.66
C GLY A 76 16.20 -6.59 -9.76
N ASP A 77 16.16 -7.90 -9.80
CA ASP A 77 15.55 -8.64 -10.92
C ASP A 77 14.04 -8.84 -10.76
N ASP A 78 13.54 -8.90 -9.53
CA ASP A 78 12.15 -9.25 -9.28
C ASP A 78 11.43 -8.29 -8.34
N ARG A 79 12.07 -7.19 -7.95
CA ARG A 79 11.47 -6.24 -7.00
C ARG A 79 11.22 -4.88 -7.61
N VAL A 80 10.29 -4.15 -6.98
CA VAL A 80 9.94 -2.78 -7.34
C VAL A 80 9.79 -1.99 -6.05
N LEU A 81 10.42 -0.83 -5.99
CA LEU A 81 10.30 0.09 -4.86
C LEU A 81 9.43 1.27 -5.28
N ALA A 82 8.39 1.54 -4.52
CA ALA A 82 7.50 2.68 -4.75
C ALA A 82 7.57 3.59 -3.52
N CYS A 83 7.93 4.84 -3.73
CA CYS A 83 8.11 5.82 -2.65
C CYS A 83 7.18 7.00 -2.83
N GLY A 84 6.62 7.49 -1.74
CA GLY A 84 5.74 8.64 -1.77
C GLY A 84 5.41 9.11 -0.36
N THR A 85 4.28 9.81 -0.23
CA THR A 85 3.80 10.32 1.05
C THR A 85 2.31 10.02 1.15
N TYR A 86 1.91 9.36 2.23
CA TYR A 86 0.49 9.19 2.55
C TYR A 86 -0.11 10.54 2.89
N ARG A 87 -1.31 10.79 2.38
CA ARG A 87 -2.05 12.01 2.64
C ARG A 87 -3.51 11.67 2.96
N GLY A 88 -4.17 12.61 3.59
CA GLY A 88 -5.56 12.49 3.99
C GLY A 88 -5.79 13.18 5.31
N SER A 89 -6.96 12.96 5.90
CA SER A 89 -7.36 13.63 7.13
C SER A 89 -7.90 12.61 8.12
N GLY A 90 -7.23 12.45 9.25
CA GLY A 90 -7.66 11.58 10.34
C GLY A 90 -8.21 12.36 11.50
N ALA A 91 -8.62 11.67 12.56
CA ALA A 91 -9.18 12.28 13.77
C ALA A 91 -8.20 13.23 14.47
N GLY A 92 -6.91 12.96 14.34
CA GLY A 92 -5.85 13.78 14.97
C GLY A 92 -5.28 14.86 14.05
N GLY A 93 -5.73 14.95 12.80
CA GLY A 93 -5.26 15.96 11.85
C GLY A 93 -4.83 15.37 10.51
N GLU A 94 -4.08 16.15 9.75
CA GLU A 94 -3.61 15.76 8.42
C GLU A 94 -2.58 14.64 8.50
N VAL A 95 -2.72 13.67 7.58
CA VAL A 95 -1.70 12.65 7.37
C VAL A 95 -0.67 13.20 6.38
N ALA A 96 0.61 13.13 6.74
CA ALA A 96 1.72 13.45 5.85
C ALA A 96 2.90 12.57 6.24
N ALA A 97 2.74 11.26 6.02
CA ALA A 97 3.74 10.26 6.42
C ALA A 97 4.44 9.71 5.18
N PRO A 98 5.78 9.78 5.13
CA PRO A 98 6.51 9.19 4.00
C PRO A 98 6.39 7.68 4.01
N PHE A 99 6.36 7.09 2.82
CA PHE A 99 6.32 5.64 2.71
C PHE A 99 7.27 5.12 1.65
N ALA A 100 7.69 3.87 1.84
CA ALA A 100 8.35 3.08 0.82
C ALA A 100 7.67 1.71 0.82
N HIS A 101 7.24 1.29 -0.35
CA HIS A 101 6.61 -0.01 -0.55
C HIS A 101 7.56 -0.89 -1.36
N LEU A 102 7.96 -2.01 -0.79
CA LEU A 102 8.79 -2.97 -1.51
C LEU A 102 7.92 -4.11 -2.00
N TRP A 103 7.80 -4.20 -3.31
CA TRP A 103 7.01 -5.22 -4.00
C TRP A 103 7.91 -6.28 -4.59
N THR A 104 7.44 -7.53 -4.62
CA THR A 104 8.09 -8.60 -5.37
C THR A 104 7.14 -9.05 -6.47
N VAL A 105 7.65 -9.12 -7.70
CA VAL A 105 6.88 -9.56 -8.87
C VAL A 105 7.65 -10.69 -9.53
N ARG A 106 7.03 -11.87 -9.61
CA ARG A 106 7.63 -13.05 -10.23
C ARG A 106 6.68 -13.63 -11.25
N ASP A 107 7.19 -13.91 -12.45
CA ASP A 107 6.40 -14.47 -13.54
C ASP A 107 5.13 -13.67 -13.80
N GLY A 108 5.25 -12.33 -13.75
CA GLY A 108 4.14 -11.42 -13.99
C GLY A 108 3.13 -11.33 -12.85
N ARG A 109 3.44 -11.88 -11.68
CA ARG A 109 2.51 -11.94 -10.54
C ARG A 109 3.12 -11.24 -9.33
N ILE A 110 2.28 -10.50 -8.61
CA ILE A 110 2.69 -9.84 -7.37
C ILE A 110 2.65 -10.86 -6.24
N THR A 111 3.83 -11.25 -5.75
CA THR A 111 3.93 -12.27 -4.71
C THR A 111 4.06 -11.69 -3.31
N ASN A 112 4.68 -10.52 -3.16
CA ASN A 112 4.97 -9.96 -1.85
C ASN A 112 4.89 -8.44 -1.85
N PHE A 113 4.49 -7.91 -0.70
CA PHE A 113 4.49 -6.49 -0.40
C PHE A 113 4.96 -6.27 1.03
N VAL A 114 5.86 -5.32 1.22
CA VAL A 114 6.28 -4.89 2.56
C VAL A 114 6.16 -3.38 2.64
N GLN A 115 5.44 -2.90 3.66
CA GLN A 115 5.30 -1.48 3.92
C GLN A 115 6.38 -1.00 4.87
N TYR A 116 7.01 0.11 4.51
CA TYR A 116 7.87 0.90 5.39
C TYR A 116 7.29 2.31 5.44
N THR A 117 7.04 2.81 6.64
CA THR A 117 6.46 4.15 6.79
C THR A 117 6.77 4.71 8.17
N ASP A 118 6.55 6.00 8.34
CA ASP A 118 6.66 6.65 9.65
C ASP A 118 5.35 6.40 10.41
N THR A 119 5.36 5.36 11.22
CA THR A 119 4.18 4.95 11.98
C THR A 119 3.81 5.95 13.07
N HIS A 120 4.79 6.68 13.59
CA HIS A 120 4.52 7.72 14.58
C HIS A 120 3.68 8.85 13.98
N LEU A 121 4.10 9.39 12.83
CA LEU A 121 3.34 10.43 12.15
C LEU A 121 1.93 9.95 11.77
N PHE A 122 1.84 8.71 11.30
CA PHE A 122 0.54 8.15 10.92
C PHE A 122 -0.39 8.05 12.14
N ARG A 123 0.12 7.52 13.25
CA ARG A 123 -0.66 7.39 14.50
C ARG A 123 -1.10 8.74 15.06
N GLN A 124 -0.24 9.76 15.00
CA GLN A 124 -0.63 11.11 15.40
C GLN A 124 -1.84 11.59 14.61
N ALA A 125 -1.84 11.36 13.31
CA ALA A 125 -2.95 11.76 12.44
C ALA A 125 -4.23 10.97 12.75
N LEU A 126 -4.11 9.74 13.28
CA LEU A 126 -5.25 8.95 13.73
C LEU A 126 -5.76 9.39 15.11
N GLY A 127 -5.05 10.27 15.82
CA GLY A 127 -5.43 10.70 17.16
C GLY A 127 -4.89 9.80 18.26
N GLN A 128 -3.83 9.09 17.97
CA GLN A 128 -3.25 8.12 18.92
C GLN A 128 -1.88 8.55 19.42
#